data_988ca305b6d5c5b79a9fa047c61474ca
#
_entry.id   988ca305b6d5c5b79a9fa047c61474ca
#
_cell.length_a   1.000
_cell.length_b   1.000
_cell.length_c   1.000
_cell.angle_alpha   90.00
_cell.angle_beta   90.00
_cell.angle_gamma   90.00
#
_symmetry.space_group_name_H-M   'P 1'
#
loop_
_entity.id
_entity.type
_entity.pdbx_description
1 polymer ?
#
loop_
_entity_poly.entity_id
_entity_poly.type
_entity_poly.pdbx_seq_one_letter_code
_entity_poly.pdbx_strand_id
1 'polypeptide(L)'
;MEVPVDSKYQGVSALIRYASILLNYKNSKNLAAYGEKVVSLSNSLNFFAYPLNIINSNNSPEIFKAVKHNFKEKNAEKNVLSLNQADSHFIDSIGVSEIDKNKQLILEAYEHFYNNGNFDKLNRGCYRFLKRIKGVNEYDINDAVIRYMVSTICLRDFSQCYNIIESISQEYTLFDYNIILFFLYLVEGNYKEASTKLLKIKNNIPEEFFEYVKEEDLAFYFAFCLLYNFNNKDYKEVLSNNEIFVYKLYDKYQKFFGIVDMYYKCDYLNVNNEFNTKLKERINKDPFLCGNSDSIEKNFKEKILKEIMSFTNEISFKTIAELLVVNKNKATDMIVNLIESNKLDAVIDDINEIVIMKTPDDMNELLKKSNKTIQKNLDDLIKFSYGNIKHKISHQIEGKGVVRKKLDRGEYDMRMYMMEGGPD
;
A
#
# COMPACT_ATOMS: atom_id res chain seq x y z
N MET A 1 -0.87 -1.99 27.25
CA MET A 1 -2.10 -2.56 26.72
C MET A 1 -1.73 -3.94 26.21
N GLU A 2 -2.33 -5.01 26.74
CA GLU A 2 -2.13 -6.35 26.19
C GLU A 2 -2.88 -6.42 24.88
N VAL A 3 -2.21 -6.83 23.82
CA VAL A 3 -2.86 -7.15 22.55
C VAL A 3 -3.04 -8.68 22.52
N PRO A 4 -4.17 -9.20 22.99
CA PRO A 4 -4.40 -10.63 22.93
C PRO A 4 -4.60 -11.02 21.46
N VAL A 5 -3.78 -11.95 20.98
CA VAL A 5 -4.11 -12.63 19.73
C VAL A 5 -5.39 -13.42 19.96
N ASP A 6 -6.42 -13.12 19.18
CA ASP A 6 -7.73 -13.76 19.29
C ASP A 6 -7.59 -15.28 19.20
N SER A 7 -8.35 -16.01 20.01
CA SER A 7 -8.38 -17.48 20.03
C SER A 7 -8.75 -18.14 18.69
N LYS A 8 -9.32 -17.36 17.76
CA LYS A 8 -9.61 -17.84 16.39
C LYS A 8 -8.36 -18.13 15.56
N TYR A 9 -7.19 -17.58 15.97
CA TYR A 9 -5.92 -17.85 15.30
C TYR A 9 -5.19 -19.01 15.98
N GLN A 10 -4.81 -19.98 15.19
CA GLN A 10 -4.09 -21.17 15.65
C GLN A 10 -2.90 -21.45 14.73
N GLY A 11 -1.97 -22.28 15.18
CA GLY A 11 -0.84 -22.72 14.38
C GLY A 11 0.02 -21.56 13.87
N VAL A 12 0.38 -21.61 12.59
CA VAL A 12 1.25 -20.63 11.93
C VAL A 12 0.63 -19.23 11.90
N SER A 13 -0.68 -19.13 11.74
CA SER A 13 -1.39 -17.84 11.76
C SER A 13 -1.24 -17.12 13.11
N ALA A 14 -1.28 -17.85 14.23
CA ALA A 14 -1.02 -17.30 15.56
C ALA A 14 0.47 -16.92 15.72
N LEU A 15 1.38 -17.78 15.26
CA LEU A 15 2.83 -17.53 15.31
C LEU A 15 3.22 -16.23 14.58
N ILE A 16 2.73 -16.04 13.35
CA ILE A 16 2.96 -14.82 12.56
C ILE A 16 2.55 -13.57 13.35
N ARG A 17 1.39 -13.61 14.03
CA ARG A 17 0.86 -12.48 14.81
C ARG A 17 1.70 -12.18 16.04
N TYR A 18 2.05 -13.21 16.84
CA TYR A 18 2.92 -13.03 17.99
C TYR A 18 4.33 -12.59 17.59
N ALA A 19 4.87 -13.14 16.51
CA ALA A 19 6.15 -12.72 15.95
C ALA A 19 6.10 -11.24 15.50
N SER A 20 5.05 -10.83 14.81
CA SER A 20 4.87 -9.44 14.40
C SER A 20 4.79 -8.48 15.59
N ILE A 21 4.07 -8.86 16.65
CA ILE A 21 4.03 -8.09 17.89
C ILE A 21 5.42 -8.02 18.52
N LEU A 22 6.10 -9.14 18.68
CA LEU A 22 7.43 -9.22 19.29
C LEU A 22 8.44 -8.32 18.56
N LEU A 23 8.42 -8.35 17.22
CA LEU A 23 9.39 -7.64 16.38
C LEU A 23 9.05 -6.15 16.17
N ASN A 24 7.77 -5.77 16.27
CA ASN A 24 7.33 -4.38 16.13
C ASN A 24 7.42 -3.56 17.42
N TYR A 25 7.21 -4.20 18.57
CA TYR A 25 7.03 -3.52 19.86
C TYR A 25 8.25 -3.63 20.77
N LYS A 26 9.39 -3.12 20.33
CA LYS A 26 10.68 -3.18 21.07
C LYS A 26 10.61 -2.65 22.52
N ASN A 27 9.66 -1.73 22.80
CA ASN A 27 9.51 -1.10 24.11
C ASN A 27 8.29 -1.58 24.90
N SER A 28 7.68 -2.70 24.55
CA SER A 28 6.49 -3.22 25.25
C SER A 28 6.89 -3.83 26.59
N LYS A 29 6.15 -3.49 27.66
CA LYS A 29 6.29 -4.13 28.98
C LYS A 29 6.04 -5.65 28.97
N ASN A 30 5.36 -6.15 27.94
CA ASN A 30 4.96 -7.55 27.78
C ASN A 30 5.83 -8.34 26.79
N LEU A 31 6.97 -7.79 26.38
CA LEU A 31 7.89 -8.50 25.44
C LEU A 31 8.26 -9.90 25.89
N ALA A 32 8.50 -10.11 27.21
CA ALA A 32 8.80 -11.42 27.76
C ALA A 32 7.67 -12.43 27.53
N ALA A 33 6.42 -12.02 27.76
CA ALA A 33 5.24 -12.86 27.53
C ALA A 33 5.03 -13.19 26.05
N TYR A 34 5.29 -12.25 25.16
CA TYR A 34 5.22 -12.49 23.70
C TYR A 34 6.36 -13.42 23.23
N GLY A 35 7.57 -13.24 23.76
CA GLY A 35 8.70 -14.16 23.53
C GLY A 35 8.38 -15.59 23.98
N GLU A 36 7.78 -15.75 25.17
CA GLU A 36 7.32 -17.05 25.67
C GLU A 36 6.28 -17.68 24.74
N LYS A 37 5.30 -16.90 24.26
CA LYS A 37 4.29 -17.37 23.32
C LYS A 37 4.89 -17.81 21.97
N VAL A 38 5.82 -17.02 21.41
CA VAL A 38 6.53 -17.39 20.18
C VAL A 38 7.30 -18.69 20.36
N VAL A 39 8.03 -18.87 21.46
CA VAL A 39 8.77 -20.10 21.73
C VAL A 39 7.82 -21.30 21.94
N SER A 40 6.73 -21.12 22.70
CA SER A 40 5.73 -22.14 22.94
C SER A 40 5.04 -22.60 21.65
N LEU A 41 4.62 -21.65 20.81
CA LEU A 41 4.02 -21.95 19.51
C LEU A 41 5.03 -22.60 18.55
N SER A 42 6.25 -22.11 18.51
CA SER A 42 7.33 -22.72 17.70
C SER A 42 7.56 -24.17 18.10
N ASN A 43 7.59 -24.48 19.40
CA ASN A 43 7.73 -25.85 19.88
C ASN A 43 6.51 -26.73 19.51
N SER A 44 5.28 -26.19 19.60
CA SER A 44 4.08 -26.93 19.26
C SER A 44 3.94 -27.23 17.76
N LEU A 45 4.55 -26.39 16.91
CA LEU A 45 4.60 -26.52 15.47
C LEU A 45 5.85 -27.28 14.97
N ASN A 46 6.71 -27.73 15.87
CA ASN A 46 8.05 -28.25 15.56
C ASN A 46 9.00 -27.25 14.86
N PHE A 47 8.72 -25.96 14.95
CA PHE A 47 9.55 -24.88 14.37
C PHE A 47 10.75 -24.53 15.24
N PHE A 48 11.56 -25.54 15.58
CA PHE A 48 12.66 -25.40 16.54
C PHE A 48 13.74 -24.43 16.13
N ALA A 49 13.94 -24.20 14.83
CA ALA A 49 14.95 -23.27 14.32
C ALA A 49 14.50 -21.80 14.42
N TYR A 50 13.22 -21.52 14.49
CA TYR A 50 12.71 -20.15 14.44
C TYR A 50 13.16 -19.25 15.62
N PRO A 51 13.08 -19.70 16.88
CA PRO A 51 13.61 -18.90 17.98
C PRO A 51 15.11 -18.61 17.87
N LEU A 52 15.90 -19.54 17.32
CA LEU A 52 17.32 -19.33 17.02
C LEU A 52 17.51 -18.24 15.93
N ASN A 53 16.69 -18.27 14.89
CA ASN A 53 16.74 -17.26 13.85
C ASN A 53 16.44 -15.86 14.41
N ILE A 54 15.46 -15.72 15.31
CA ILE A 54 15.17 -14.45 16.00
C ILE A 54 16.37 -14.00 16.83
N ILE A 55 17.00 -14.91 17.59
CA ILE A 55 18.16 -14.62 18.41
C ILE A 55 19.33 -14.14 17.56
N ASN A 56 19.58 -14.80 16.43
CA ASN A 56 20.74 -14.53 15.58
C ASN A 56 20.57 -13.31 14.67
N SER A 57 19.35 -13.01 14.24
CA SER A 57 19.06 -11.95 13.27
C SER A 57 18.73 -10.58 13.92
N ASN A 58 18.35 -10.57 15.20
CA ASN A 58 17.93 -9.34 15.87
C ASN A 58 19.03 -8.75 16.75
N ASN A 59 19.41 -7.51 16.46
CA ASN A 59 20.33 -6.72 17.29
C ASN A 59 19.65 -6.07 18.53
N SER A 60 18.37 -6.39 18.81
CA SER A 60 17.66 -5.85 19.97
C SER A 60 17.92 -6.69 21.21
N PRO A 61 18.60 -6.14 22.25
CA PRO A 61 18.90 -6.88 23.46
C PRO A 61 17.63 -7.28 24.25
N GLU A 62 16.52 -6.53 24.11
CA GLU A 62 15.25 -6.83 24.76
C GLU A 62 14.57 -8.05 24.15
N ILE A 63 14.53 -8.13 22.82
CA ILE A 63 13.97 -9.29 22.09
C ILE A 63 14.83 -10.53 22.35
N PHE A 64 16.16 -10.38 22.30
CA PHE A 64 17.09 -11.45 22.64
C PHE A 64 16.80 -12.04 24.02
N LYS A 65 16.68 -11.18 25.07
CA LYS A 65 16.35 -11.61 26.43
C LYS A 65 14.98 -12.28 26.51
N ALA A 66 13.97 -11.73 25.84
CA ALA A 66 12.61 -12.25 25.85
C ALA A 66 12.51 -13.67 25.26
N VAL A 67 13.24 -13.94 24.19
CA VAL A 67 13.24 -15.26 23.54
C VAL A 67 14.17 -16.23 24.25
N LYS A 68 15.40 -15.80 24.60
CA LYS A 68 16.43 -16.66 25.22
C LYS A 68 16.02 -17.18 26.59
N HIS A 69 15.28 -16.40 27.38
CA HIS A 69 14.82 -16.82 28.71
C HIS A 69 13.97 -18.08 28.67
N ASN A 70 13.15 -18.21 27.63
CA ASN A 70 12.20 -19.32 27.47
C ASN A 70 12.75 -20.45 26.56
N PHE A 71 13.86 -20.20 25.90
CA PHE A 71 14.43 -21.10 24.92
C PHE A 71 15.50 -22.01 25.55
N LYS A 72 15.22 -23.33 25.60
CA LYS A 72 16.19 -24.32 26.08
C LYS A 72 17.10 -24.76 24.94
N GLU A 73 18.20 -24.01 24.73
CA GLU A 73 19.18 -24.21 23.64
C GLU A 73 19.59 -25.71 23.44
N LYS A 74 19.83 -26.44 24.51
CA LYS A 74 20.29 -27.83 24.41
C LYS A 74 19.38 -28.81 23.70
N ASN A 75 18.06 -28.59 23.71
CA ASN A 75 17.11 -29.49 23.03
C ASN A 75 16.92 -29.07 21.54
N ALA A 76 17.01 -27.79 21.25
CA ALA A 76 16.89 -27.29 19.89
C ALA A 76 18.15 -27.60 19.06
N GLU A 77 19.34 -27.42 19.62
CA GLU A 77 20.60 -27.74 18.93
C GLU A 77 20.69 -29.24 18.54
N LYS A 78 20.24 -30.17 19.41
CA LYS A 78 20.18 -31.59 19.06
C LYS A 78 19.21 -31.88 17.90
N ASN A 79 18.02 -31.27 17.90
CA ASN A 79 17.04 -31.49 16.87
C ASN A 79 17.40 -30.79 15.55
N VAL A 80 18.04 -29.62 15.62
CA VAL A 80 18.49 -28.86 14.44
C VAL A 80 19.77 -29.47 13.85
N LEU A 81 20.69 -30.00 14.66
CA LEU A 81 21.92 -30.62 14.17
C LEU A 81 21.70 -31.94 13.46
N SER A 82 20.71 -32.75 13.91
CA SER A 82 20.35 -33.99 13.21
C SER A 82 19.76 -33.78 11.83
N LEU A 83 19.12 -32.61 11.60
CA LEU A 83 18.46 -32.22 10.36
C LEU A 83 19.37 -31.42 9.39
N ASN A 84 20.39 -30.75 9.92
CA ASN A 84 21.20 -29.79 9.15
C ASN A 84 22.36 -30.41 8.33
N GLN A 85 22.79 -31.64 8.61
CA GLN A 85 24.02 -32.13 8.00
C GLN A 85 23.84 -32.70 6.57
N ALA A 86 22.66 -33.20 6.22
CA ALA A 86 22.46 -33.79 4.91
C ALA A 86 21.93 -32.79 3.85
N ASP A 87 21.01 -31.90 4.22
CA ASP A 87 20.21 -31.15 3.24
C ASP A 87 20.71 -29.75 2.93
N SER A 88 21.38 -29.08 3.87
CA SER A 88 21.82 -27.67 3.65
C SER A 88 22.98 -27.57 2.65
N HIS A 89 23.89 -28.52 2.67
CA HIS A 89 24.99 -28.55 1.71
C HIS A 89 24.51 -28.86 0.28
N PHE A 90 23.46 -29.68 0.15
CA PHE A 90 22.92 -30.05 -1.15
C PHE A 90 22.27 -28.85 -1.83
N ILE A 91 21.39 -28.11 -1.14
CA ILE A 91 20.66 -26.98 -1.72
C ILE A 91 21.58 -25.80 -2.04
N ASP A 92 22.55 -25.52 -1.17
CA ASP A 92 23.54 -24.46 -1.42
C ASP A 92 24.50 -24.83 -2.57
N SER A 93 24.67 -26.12 -2.85
CA SER A 93 25.52 -26.62 -3.94
C SER A 93 24.80 -26.75 -5.29
N ILE A 94 23.46 -26.76 -5.34
CA ILE A 94 22.70 -26.85 -6.59
C ILE A 94 22.96 -25.60 -7.43
N GLY A 95 23.67 -25.81 -8.55
CA GLY A 95 23.92 -24.74 -9.52
C GLY A 95 22.62 -24.29 -10.24
N VAL A 96 22.67 -23.11 -10.82
CA VAL A 96 21.53 -22.49 -11.53
C VAL A 96 20.93 -23.39 -12.61
N SER A 97 21.79 -24.13 -13.30
CA SER A 97 21.42 -25.03 -14.41
C SER A 97 20.79 -26.35 -13.95
N GLU A 98 20.82 -26.64 -12.66
CA GLU A 98 20.32 -27.89 -12.09
C GLU A 98 18.96 -27.74 -11.38
N ILE A 99 18.49 -26.50 -11.22
CA ILE A 99 17.20 -26.22 -10.55
C ILE A 99 16.04 -26.91 -11.28
N ASP A 100 16.02 -26.85 -12.60
CA ASP A 100 14.94 -27.48 -13.39
C ASP A 100 14.95 -29.01 -13.28
N LYS A 101 16.15 -29.62 -13.14
CA LYS A 101 16.30 -31.07 -13.01
C LYS A 101 15.96 -31.59 -11.62
N ASN A 102 16.18 -30.77 -10.59
CA ASN A 102 16.02 -31.15 -9.20
C ASN A 102 14.84 -30.41 -8.51
N LYS A 103 13.92 -29.87 -9.30
CA LYS A 103 12.79 -29.06 -8.84
C LYS A 103 12.05 -29.70 -7.66
N GLN A 104 11.70 -30.98 -7.77
CA GLN A 104 10.94 -31.67 -6.73
C GLN A 104 11.72 -31.78 -5.42
N LEU A 105 13.01 -32.10 -5.50
CA LEU A 105 13.89 -32.17 -4.34
C LEU A 105 14.03 -30.78 -3.66
N ILE A 106 14.05 -29.72 -4.46
CA ILE A 106 14.13 -28.33 -3.95
C ILE A 106 12.84 -27.98 -3.22
N LEU A 107 11.67 -28.29 -3.75
CA LEU A 107 10.38 -28.07 -3.10
C LEU A 107 10.24 -28.89 -1.83
N GLU A 108 10.62 -30.14 -1.81
CA GLU A 108 10.65 -31.00 -0.61
C GLU A 108 11.57 -30.43 0.47
N ALA A 109 12.73 -29.90 0.07
CA ALA A 109 13.64 -29.24 1.01
C ALA A 109 13.08 -27.92 1.57
N TYR A 110 12.34 -27.14 0.78
CA TYR A 110 11.66 -25.96 1.28
C TYR A 110 10.52 -26.30 2.22
N GLU A 111 9.79 -27.38 1.94
CA GLU A 111 8.81 -27.93 2.86
C GLU A 111 9.44 -28.35 4.19
N HIS A 112 10.58 -29.01 4.12
CA HIS A 112 11.35 -29.37 5.31
C HIS A 112 11.82 -28.14 6.11
N PHE A 113 12.34 -27.08 5.45
CA PHE A 113 12.72 -25.85 6.14
C PHE A 113 11.51 -25.16 6.77
N TYR A 114 10.39 -25.14 6.08
CA TYR A 114 9.14 -24.61 6.60
C TYR A 114 8.69 -25.39 7.84
N ASN A 115 8.63 -26.72 7.75
CA ASN A 115 8.20 -27.60 8.84
C ASN A 115 9.11 -27.57 10.07
N ASN A 116 10.36 -27.13 9.91
CA ASN A 116 11.29 -26.93 11.02
C ASN A 116 11.38 -25.48 11.49
N GLY A 117 10.65 -24.56 10.87
CA GLY A 117 10.68 -23.13 11.17
C GLY A 117 12.04 -22.47 10.88
N ASN A 118 12.83 -23.03 9.96
CA ASN A 118 14.07 -22.41 9.51
C ASN A 118 13.78 -21.36 8.43
N PHE A 119 13.14 -20.28 8.86
CA PHE A 119 12.65 -19.25 7.94
C PHE A 119 13.77 -18.50 7.22
N ASP A 120 14.98 -18.42 7.76
CA ASP A 120 16.12 -17.83 7.08
C ASP A 120 16.52 -18.64 5.83
N LYS A 121 16.70 -19.95 5.98
CA LYS A 121 17.00 -20.83 4.85
C LYS A 121 15.81 -20.91 3.86
N LEU A 122 14.59 -20.98 4.39
CA LEU A 122 13.38 -20.97 3.58
C LEU A 122 13.29 -19.71 2.73
N ASN A 123 13.48 -18.52 3.34
CA ASN A 123 13.40 -17.24 2.64
C ASN A 123 14.43 -17.17 1.51
N ARG A 124 15.69 -17.48 1.78
CA ARG A 124 16.76 -17.50 0.77
C ARG A 124 16.49 -18.53 -0.34
N GLY A 125 15.99 -19.69 0.05
CA GLY A 125 15.65 -20.77 -0.88
C GLY A 125 14.50 -20.37 -1.81
N CYS A 126 13.36 -19.95 -1.25
CA CYS A 126 12.22 -19.47 -2.03
C CYS A 126 12.62 -18.29 -2.93
N TYR A 127 13.41 -17.33 -2.43
CA TYR A 127 13.94 -16.24 -3.24
C TYR A 127 14.69 -16.73 -4.48
N ARG A 128 15.63 -17.68 -4.30
CA ARG A 128 16.42 -18.23 -5.42
C ARG A 128 15.54 -18.99 -6.41
N PHE A 129 14.59 -19.76 -5.92
CA PHE A 129 13.62 -20.49 -6.72
C PHE A 129 12.75 -19.53 -7.53
N LEU A 130 12.08 -18.60 -6.87
CA LEU A 130 11.16 -17.64 -7.48
C LEU A 130 11.86 -16.71 -8.51
N LYS A 131 13.13 -16.40 -8.32
CA LYS A 131 13.91 -15.59 -9.27
C LYS A 131 14.22 -16.30 -10.60
N ARG A 132 14.08 -17.61 -10.64
CA ARG A 132 14.58 -18.45 -11.75
C ARG A 132 13.52 -19.35 -12.34
N ILE A 133 12.26 -19.16 -11.96
CA ILE A 133 11.15 -19.98 -12.43
C ILE A 133 10.98 -19.81 -13.94
N LYS A 134 11.04 -20.92 -14.67
CA LYS A 134 10.51 -21.05 -16.04
C LYS A 134 9.85 -22.41 -16.17
N GLY A 135 8.57 -22.42 -16.59
CA GLY A 135 7.86 -23.67 -16.87
C GLY A 135 7.45 -24.50 -15.64
N VAL A 136 7.28 -23.85 -14.50
CA VAL A 136 6.82 -24.50 -13.24
C VAL A 136 5.30 -24.48 -13.16
N ASN A 137 4.70 -25.46 -12.51
CA ASN A 137 3.27 -25.51 -12.24
C ASN A 137 2.88 -24.33 -11.31
N GLU A 138 1.75 -23.68 -11.60
CA GLU A 138 1.27 -22.53 -10.82
C GLU A 138 1.02 -22.84 -9.35
N TYR A 139 0.58 -24.07 -9.03
CA TYR A 139 0.39 -24.51 -7.64
C TYR A 139 1.71 -24.44 -6.85
N ASP A 140 2.80 -24.98 -7.42
CA ASP A 140 4.12 -24.96 -6.78
C ASP A 140 4.63 -23.54 -6.60
N ILE A 141 4.26 -22.62 -7.49
CA ILE A 141 4.62 -21.22 -7.42
C ILE A 141 3.84 -20.53 -6.30
N ASN A 142 2.54 -20.76 -6.22
CA ASN A 142 1.70 -20.18 -5.17
C ASN A 142 2.18 -20.60 -3.78
N ASP A 143 2.44 -21.88 -3.57
CA ASP A 143 2.97 -22.40 -2.32
C ASP A 143 4.33 -21.76 -1.99
N ALA A 144 5.25 -21.67 -2.95
CA ALA A 144 6.55 -21.02 -2.76
C ALA A 144 6.42 -19.52 -2.43
N VAL A 145 5.51 -18.79 -3.10
CA VAL A 145 5.26 -17.36 -2.85
C VAL A 145 4.68 -17.16 -1.46
N ILE A 146 3.73 -17.99 -1.03
CA ILE A 146 3.14 -17.89 0.31
C ILE A 146 4.16 -18.23 1.39
N ARG A 147 4.94 -19.29 1.23
CA ARG A 147 6.04 -19.63 2.16
C ARG A 147 7.08 -18.51 2.23
N TYR A 148 7.37 -17.87 1.09
CA TYR A 148 8.24 -16.69 1.04
C TYR A 148 7.65 -15.51 1.81
N MET A 149 6.35 -15.23 1.62
CA MET A 149 5.62 -14.21 2.39
C MET A 149 5.69 -14.48 3.90
N VAL A 150 5.39 -15.71 4.32
CA VAL A 150 5.41 -16.09 5.74
C VAL A 150 6.80 -15.91 6.34
N SER A 151 7.84 -16.41 5.65
CA SER A 151 9.23 -16.27 6.11
C SER A 151 9.67 -14.81 6.17
N THR A 152 9.30 -13.99 5.18
CA THR A 152 9.57 -12.55 5.15
C THR A 152 8.95 -11.83 6.35
N ILE A 153 7.70 -12.13 6.69
CA ILE A 153 7.00 -11.55 7.85
C ILE A 153 7.68 -11.99 9.14
N CYS A 154 7.99 -13.30 9.27
CA CYS A 154 8.64 -13.84 10.46
C CYS A 154 10.05 -13.28 10.70
N LEU A 155 10.78 -12.95 9.65
CA LEU A 155 12.12 -12.35 9.71
C LEU A 155 12.10 -10.82 9.66
N ARG A 156 11.00 -10.21 9.22
CA ARG A 156 10.88 -8.78 8.92
C ARG A 156 11.91 -8.29 7.88
N ASP A 157 12.23 -9.14 6.93
CA ASP A 157 13.10 -8.78 5.81
C ASP A 157 12.29 -8.62 4.52
N PHE A 158 11.85 -7.41 4.26
CA PHE A 158 11.01 -7.06 3.10
C PHE A 158 11.83 -6.61 1.88
N SER A 159 13.14 -6.51 2.02
CA SER A 159 14.02 -5.79 1.08
C SER A 159 13.94 -6.24 -0.38
N GLN A 160 13.70 -7.52 -0.62
CA GLN A 160 13.71 -8.10 -1.97
C GLN A 160 12.39 -8.75 -2.40
N CYS A 161 11.42 -8.89 -1.47
CA CYS A 161 10.23 -9.67 -1.74
C CYS A 161 9.32 -9.00 -2.79
N TYR A 162 9.21 -7.68 -2.79
CA TYR A 162 8.33 -6.94 -3.68
C TYR A 162 8.69 -7.13 -5.15
N ASN A 163 9.97 -6.94 -5.49
CA ASN A 163 10.45 -7.07 -6.86
C ASN A 163 10.21 -8.48 -7.44
N ILE A 164 10.38 -9.50 -6.60
CA ILE A 164 10.19 -10.89 -7.03
C ILE A 164 8.72 -11.21 -7.25
N ILE A 165 7.87 -10.86 -6.29
CA ILE A 165 6.43 -11.14 -6.41
C ILE A 165 5.82 -10.32 -7.56
N GLU A 166 6.28 -9.08 -7.79
CA GLU A 166 5.87 -8.30 -8.96
C GLU A 166 6.31 -8.93 -10.27
N SER A 167 7.53 -9.44 -10.35
CA SER A 167 8.01 -10.15 -11.55
C SER A 167 7.16 -11.38 -11.83
N ILE A 168 6.87 -12.19 -10.81
CA ILE A 168 6.03 -13.38 -10.94
C ILE A 168 4.60 -13.00 -11.38
N SER A 169 4.04 -11.95 -10.84
CA SER A 169 2.70 -11.49 -11.18
C SER A 169 2.55 -11.05 -12.64
N GLN A 170 3.63 -10.73 -13.32
CA GLN A 170 3.63 -10.42 -14.75
C GLN A 170 3.65 -11.67 -15.64
N GLU A 171 4.26 -12.75 -15.17
CA GLU A 171 4.38 -14.00 -15.92
C GLU A 171 3.20 -14.96 -15.68
N TYR A 172 2.63 -14.94 -14.47
CA TYR A 172 1.56 -15.84 -14.03
C TYR A 172 0.32 -15.03 -13.66
N THR A 173 -0.74 -15.19 -14.43
CA THR A 173 -1.95 -14.34 -14.34
C THR A 173 -3.17 -15.02 -13.74
N LEU A 174 -3.09 -16.32 -13.40
CA LEU A 174 -4.22 -17.09 -12.89
C LEU A 174 -4.69 -16.59 -11.52
N PHE A 175 -3.73 -16.19 -10.68
CA PHE A 175 -3.98 -15.63 -9.36
C PHE A 175 -3.50 -14.19 -9.26
N ASP A 176 -4.13 -13.43 -8.37
CA ASP A 176 -3.76 -12.03 -8.15
C ASP A 176 -2.77 -11.90 -6.98
N TYR A 177 -1.48 -11.90 -7.31
CA TYR A 177 -0.42 -11.73 -6.32
C TYR A 177 -0.40 -10.33 -5.67
N ASN A 178 -1.19 -9.37 -6.19
CA ASN A 178 -1.30 -8.07 -5.53
C ASN A 178 -1.87 -8.17 -4.11
N ILE A 179 -2.66 -9.21 -3.79
CA ILE A 179 -3.13 -9.45 -2.43
C ILE A 179 -1.97 -9.76 -1.48
N ILE A 180 -0.98 -10.51 -1.92
CA ILE A 180 0.21 -10.85 -1.13
C ILE A 180 1.05 -9.60 -0.91
N LEU A 181 1.28 -8.82 -1.97
CA LEU A 181 1.98 -7.53 -1.88
C LEU A 181 1.25 -6.54 -0.98
N PHE A 182 -0.07 -6.45 -1.11
CA PHE A 182 -0.93 -5.66 -0.23
C PHE A 182 -0.67 -6.01 1.24
N PHE A 183 -0.72 -7.29 1.57
CA PHE A 183 -0.55 -7.76 2.95
C PHE A 183 0.87 -7.54 3.48
N LEU A 184 1.89 -7.76 2.66
CA LEU A 184 3.28 -7.47 3.02
C LEU A 184 3.50 -5.99 3.34
N TYR A 185 3.03 -5.08 2.48
CA TYR A 185 3.11 -3.64 2.74
C TYR A 185 2.31 -3.22 3.98
N LEU A 186 1.14 -3.84 4.22
CA LEU A 186 0.34 -3.58 5.42
C LEU A 186 1.11 -3.97 6.69
N VAL A 187 1.73 -5.15 6.71
CA VAL A 187 2.51 -5.66 7.86
C VAL A 187 3.78 -4.83 8.09
N GLU A 188 4.40 -4.35 7.02
CA GLU A 188 5.55 -3.43 7.09
C GLU A 188 5.15 -2.07 7.70
N GLY A 189 3.87 -1.69 7.59
CA GLY A 189 3.34 -0.38 8.01
C GLY A 189 3.35 0.66 6.88
N ASN A 190 3.61 0.24 5.65
CA ASN A 190 3.57 1.10 4.47
C ASN A 190 2.15 1.11 3.85
N TYR A 191 1.22 1.77 4.55
CA TYR A 191 -0.20 1.77 4.19
C TYR A 191 -0.49 2.42 2.84
N LYS A 192 0.35 3.35 2.40
CA LYS A 192 0.20 4.01 1.09
C LYS A 192 0.42 3.01 -0.05
N GLU A 193 1.52 2.27 -0.01
CA GLU A 193 1.81 1.24 -1.02
C GLU A 193 0.84 0.07 -0.92
N ALA A 194 0.46 -0.34 0.30
CA ALA A 194 -0.60 -1.33 0.50
C ALA A 194 -1.88 -0.92 -0.26
N SER A 195 -2.33 0.33 -0.10
CA SER A 195 -3.51 0.83 -0.78
C SER A 195 -3.35 0.86 -2.30
N THR A 196 -2.16 1.16 -2.81
CA THR A 196 -1.86 1.12 -4.24
C THR A 196 -1.96 -0.30 -4.81
N LYS A 197 -1.53 -1.30 -4.04
CA LYS A 197 -1.69 -2.71 -4.46
C LYS A 197 -3.14 -3.17 -4.35
N LEU A 198 -3.89 -2.68 -3.36
CA LEU A 198 -5.33 -2.91 -3.23
C LEU A 198 -6.10 -2.54 -4.51
N LEU A 199 -5.79 -1.39 -5.11
CA LEU A 199 -6.40 -0.93 -6.38
C LEU A 199 -6.12 -1.87 -7.56
N LYS A 200 -5.04 -2.63 -7.50
CA LYS A 200 -4.61 -3.51 -8.59
C LYS A 200 -5.17 -4.93 -8.50
N ILE A 201 -5.84 -5.28 -7.41
CA ILE A 201 -6.41 -6.63 -7.24
C ILE A 201 -7.60 -6.79 -8.19
N LYS A 202 -7.51 -7.73 -9.11
CA LYS A 202 -8.54 -7.99 -10.13
C LYS A 202 -9.00 -9.44 -10.19
N ASN A 203 -8.15 -10.38 -9.78
CA ASN A 203 -8.34 -11.80 -9.99
C ASN A 203 -8.54 -12.57 -8.68
N ASN A 204 -8.64 -13.89 -8.80
CA ASN A 204 -8.74 -14.79 -7.66
C ASN A 204 -7.50 -14.71 -6.76
N ILE A 205 -7.74 -14.89 -5.47
CA ILE A 205 -6.69 -14.98 -4.45
C ILE A 205 -6.32 -16.45 -4.28
N PRO A 206 -5.03 -16.79 -4.09
CA PRO A 206 -4.63 -18.16 -3.76
C PRO A 206 -5.33 -18.64 -2.50
N GLU A 207 -5.92 -19.86 -2.53
CA GLU A 207 -6.65 -20.43 -1.38
C GLU A 207 -5.72 -20.60 -0.16
N GLU A 208 -4.47 -20.96 -0.41
CA GLU A 208 -3.42 -21.14 0.60
C GLU A 208 -3.18 -19.87 1.43
N PHE A 209 -3.42 -18.67 0.85
CA PHE A 209 -3.32 -17.41 1.55
C PHE A 209 -4.28 -17.31 2.74
N PHE A 210 -5.49 -17.89 2.63
CA PHE A 210 -6.49 -17.84 3.68
C PHE A 210 -6.19 -18.72 4.90
N GLU A 211 -5.20 -19.59 4.82
CA GLU A 211 -4.68 -20.31 5.99
C GLU A 211 -3.97 -19.35 6.97
N TYR A 212 -3.37 -18.28 6.45
CA TYR A 212 -2.56 -17.32 7.21
C TYR A 212 -3.30 -16.02 7.54
N VAL A 213 -4.16 -15.56 6.63
CA VAL A 213 -4.95 -14.33 6.78
C VAL A 213 -6.43 -14.69 6.67
N LYS A 214 -7.18 -14.53 7.74
CA LYS A 214 -8.62 -14.81 7.72
C LYS A 214 -9.34 -13.80 6.83
N GLU A 215 -10.38 -14.26 6.13
CA GLU A 215 -11.18 -13.43 5.22
C GLU A 215 -11.79 -12.20 5.94
N GLU A 216 -12.21 -12.35 7.21
CA GLU A 216 -12.69 -11.24 8.04
C GLU A 216 -11.63 -10.17 8.29
N ASP A 217 -10.36 -10.58 8.52
CA ASP A 217 -9.26 -9.62 8.72
C ASP A 217 -8.94 -8.90 7.41
N LEU A 218 -9.00 -9.63 6.30
CA LEU A 218 -8.80 -9.06 4.98
C LEU A 218 -9.86 -7.99 4.67
N ALA A 219 -11.15 -8.28 4.96
CA ALA A 219 -12.22 -7.29 4.84
C ALA A 219 -11.97 -6.04 5.71
N PHE A 220 -11.49 -6.24 6.95
CA PHE A 220 -11.12 -5.14 7.83
C PHE A 220 -9.95 -4.32 7.27
N TYR A 221 -8.89 -4.97 6.76
CA TYR A 221 -7.74 -4.27 6.19
C TYR A 221 -8.11 -3.52 4.90
N PHE A 222 -9.02 -4.06 4.09
CA PHE A 222 -9.54 -3.34 2.94
C PHE A 222 -10.30 -2.08 3.35
N ALA A 223 -11.25 -2.21 4.28
CA ALA A 223 -11.99 -1.05 4.79
C ALA A 223 -11.06 0.00 5.41
N PHE A 224 -10.04 -0.45 6.17
CA PHE A 224 -9.02 0.42 6.74
C PHE A 224 -8.23 1.18 5.65
N CYS A 225 -7.74 0.49 4.62
CA CYS A 225 -6.99 1.14 3.55
C CYS A 225 -7.85 2.12 2.74
N LEU A 226 -9.12 1.77 2.48
CA LEU A 226 -10.06 2.65 1.80
C LEU A 226 -10.26 3.95 2.59
N LEU A 227 -10.46 3.85 3.89
CA LEU A 227 -10.61 5.03 4.76
C LEU A 227 -9.32 5.83 4.89
N TYR A 228 -8.17 5.17 4.98
CA TYR A 228 -6.92 5.82 5.35
C TYR A 228 -6.28 6.58 4.19
N ASN A 229 -6.32 6.03 2.97
CA ASN A 229 -5.55 6.57 1.85
C ASN A 229 -6.38 7.10 0.67
N PHE A 230 -7.60 6.58 0.45
CA PHE A 230 -8.38 6.96 -0.73
C PHE A 230 -9.32 8.13 -0.46
N ASN A 231 -9.47 8.99 -1.45
CA ASN A 231 -10.47 10.04 -1.50
C ASN A 231 -11.78 9.51 -2.09
N ASN A 232 -12.85 10.29 -2.02
CA ASN A 232 -14.17 9.90 -2.55
C ASN A 232 -14.16 9.50 -4.04
N LYS A 233 -13.27 10.09 -4.84
CA LYS A 233 -13.16 9.76 -6.28
C LYS A 233 -12.53 8.38 -6.48
N ASP A 234 -11.47 8.08 -5.74
CA ASP A 234 -10.71 6.84 -5.86
C ASP A 234 -11.55 5.63 -5.42
N TYR A 235 -12.46 5.82 -4.45
CA TYR A 235 -13.34 4.77 -3.94
C TYR A 235 -14.26 4.17 -5.02
N LYS A 236 -14.81 5.01 -5.90
CA LYS A 236 -15.63 4.55 -7.04
C LYS A 236 -14.84 3.67 -7.99
N GLU A 237 -13.59 4.06 -8.24
CA GLU A 237 -12.70 3.31 -9.11
C GLU A 237 -12.34 1.94 -8.48
N VAL A 238 -12.07 1.89 -7.18
CA VAL A 238 -11.80 0.62 -6.47
C VAL A 238 -12.99 -0.32 -6.58
N LEU A 239 -14.18 0.16 -6.31
CA LEU A 239 -15.40 -0.66 -6.39
C LEU A 239 -15.68 -1.11 -7.82
N SER A 240 -15.52 -0.24 -8.82
CA SER A 240 -15.82 -0.58 -10.23
C SER A 240 -14.81 -1.55 -10.83
N ASN A 241 -13.53 -1.48 -10.43
CA ASN A 241 -12.48 -2.32 -10.97
C ASN A 241 -12.39 -3.71 -10.30
N ASN A 242 -12.97 -3.89 -9.10
CA ASN A 242 -12.84 -5.09 -8.28
C ASN A 242 -14.21 -5.77 -7.99
N GLU A 243 -15.07 -5.82 -9.00
CA GLU A 243 -16.48 -6.21 -8.86
C GLU A 243 -16.71 -7.54 -8.12
N ILE A 244 -15.88 -8.55 -8.30
CA ILE A 244 -16.16 -9.90 -7.77
C ILE A 244 -15.69 -10.07 -6.34
N PHE A 245 -14.44 -9.71 -6.03
CA PHE A 245 -13.84 -10.02 -4.72
C PHE A 245 -14.21 -9.01 -3.65
N VAL A 246 -14.12 -7.72 -3.95
CA VAL A 246 -14.47 -6.65 -3.00
C VAL A 246 -15.96 -6.69 -2.67
N TYR A 247 -16.84 -6.99 -3.65
CA TYR A 247 -18.27 -7.16 -3.40
C TYR A 247 -18.58 -8.33 -2.46
N LYS A 248 -17.93 -9.47 -2.64
CA LYS A 248 -18.11 -10.61 -1.72
C LYS A 248 -17.73 -10.25 -0.29
N LEU A 249 -16.61 -9.55 -0.10
CA LEU A 249 -16.19 -9.07 1.22
C LEU A 249 -17.14 -8.01 1.76
N TYR A 250 -17.57 -7.07 0.92
CA TYR A 250 -18.53 -6.02 1.27
C TYR A 250 -19.84 -6.60 1.78
N ASP A 251 -20.48 -7.50 1.03
CA ASP A 251 -21.75 -8.11 1.40
C ASP A 251 -21.64 -8.92 2.69
N LYS A 252 -20.56 -9.69 2.83
CA LYS A 252 -20.36 -10.59 3.97
C LYS A 252 -19.95 -9.87 5.26
N TYR A 253 -19.21 -8.74 5.12
CA TYR A 253 -18.61 -8.02 6.25
C TYR A 253 -19.01 -6.54 6.29
N GLN A 254 -20.29 -6.23 6.05
CA GLN A 254 -20.84 -4.86 6.06
C GLN A 254 -20.46 -4.02 7.28
N LYS A 255 -20.23 -4.67 8.43
CA LYS A 255 -19.79 -4.01 9.67
C LYS A 255 -18.51 -3.18 9.54
N PHE A 256 -17.62 -3.54 8.61
CA PHE A 256 -16.38 -2.79 8.34
C PHE A 256 -16.56 -1.76 7.23
N PHE A 257 -17.38 -2.07 6.24
CA PHE A 257 -17.59 -1.18 5.10
C PHE A 257 -18.63 -0.08 5.36
N GLY A 258 -19.50 -0.23 6.36
CA GLY A 258 -20.47 0.80 6.73
C GLY A 258 -19.82 2.15 7.06
N ILE A 259 -18.64 2.15 7.71
CA ILE A 259 -17.90 3.39 7.98
C ILE A 259 -17.31 4.00 6.69
N VAL A 260 -16.94 3.16 5.72
CA VAL A 260 -16.45 3.60 4.40
C VAL A 260 -17.59 4.28 3.63
N ASP A 261 -18.80 3.71 3.69
CA ASP A 261 -20.00 4.30 3.05
C ASP A 261 -20.38 5.66 3.68
N MET A 262 -20.28 5.78 5.00
CA MET A 262 -20.50 7.07 5.70
C MET A 262 -19.48 8.11 5.24
N TYR A 263 -18.19 7.72 5.17
CA TYR A 263 -17.13 8.59 4.69
C TYR A 263 -17.37 9.05 3.25
N TYR A 264 -17.76 8.11 2.40
CA TYR A 264 -18.10 8.42 1.00
C TYR A 264 -19.30 9.37 0.86
N LYS A 265 -20.26 9.30 1.79
CA LYS A 265 -21.40 10.22 1.87
C LYS A 265 -21.07 11.56 2.54
N CYS A 266 -19.79 11.81 2.87
CA CYS A 266 -19.31 12.99 3.59
C CYS A 266 -19.95 13.16 4.99
N ASP A 267 -20.42 12.09 5.61
CA ASP A 267 -20.96 12.08 6.98
C ASP A 267 -19.83 11.97 8.00
N TYR A 268 -18.99 12.99 8.06
CA TYR A 268 -17.75 12.98 8.84
C TYR A 268 -17.96 12.87 10.34
N LEU A 269 -19.08 13.37 10.86
CA LEU A 269 -19.41 13.24 12.28
C LEU A 269 -19.60 11.78 12.68
N ASN A 270 -20.44 11.05 11.93
CA ASN A 270 -20.66 9.63 12.20
C ASN A 270 -19.43 8.78 11.92
N VAL A 271 -18.68 9.10 10.86
CA VAL A 271 -17.38 8.46 10.58
C VAL A 271 -16.43 8.58 11.76
N ASN A 272 -16.25 9.76 12.34
CA ASN A 272 -15.36 9.97 13.50
C ASN A 272 -15.87 9.27 14.76
N ASN A 273 -17.18 9.22 14.96
CA ASN A 273 -17.79 8.49 16.08
C ASN A 273 -17.54 6.98 15.95
N GLU A 274 -17.79 6.39 14.77
CA GLU A 274 -17.53 4.96 14.51
C GLU A 274 -16.03 4.63 14.55
N PHE A 275 -15.19 5.54 14.05
CA PHE A 275 -13.73 5.39 14.15
C PHE A 275 -13.29 5.32 15.62
N ASN A 276 -13.71 6.26 16.45
CA ASN A 276 -13.29 6.33 17.85
C ASN A 276 -13.83 5.17 18.70
N THR A 277 -15.00 4.62 18.36
CA THR A 277 -15.64 3.54 19.16
C THR A 277 -15.26 2.15 18.67
N LYS A 278 -15.39 1.88 17.37
CA LYS A 278 -15.25 0.52 16.82
C LYS A 278 -13.90 0.30 16.11
N LEU A 279 -13.55 1.20 15.21
CA LEU A 279 -12.35 1.00 14.38
C LEU A 279 -11.07 1.10 15.21
N LYS A 280 -10.98 2.09 16.07
CA LYS A 280 -9.84 2.30 16.97
C LYS A 280 -9.65 1.12 17.93
N GLU A 281 -10.74 0.57 18.47
CA GLU A 281 -10.66 -0.63 19.29
C GLU A 281 -10.11 -1.82 18.50
N ARG A 282 -10.55 -2.01 17.26
CA ARG A 282 -10.05 -3.06 16.38
C ARG A 282 -8.60 -2.86 16.01
N ILE A 283 -8.19 -1.63 15.65
CA ILE A 283 -6.79 -1.28 15.36
C ILE A 283 -5.90 -1.58 16.57
N ASN A 284 -6.32 -1.19 17.78
CA ASN A 284 -5.58 -1.43 19.02
C ASN A 284 -5.40 -2.92 19.36
N LYS A 285 -6.29 -3.78 18.88
CA LYS A 285 -6.22 -5.24 19.06
C LYS A 285 -5.54 -5.94 17.90
N ASP A 286 -5.32 -5.25 16.78
CA ASP A 286 -4.73 -5.86 15.59
C ASP A 286 -3.21 -5.92 15.70
N PRO A 287 -2.59 -7.12 15.52
CA PRO A 287 -1.14 -7.29 15.69
C PRO A 287 -0.27 -6.52 14.70
N PHE A 288 -0.82 -6.15 13.56
CA PHE A 288 -0.08 -5.45 12.50
C PHE A 288 -0.27 -3.94 12.54
N LEU A 289 -1.39 -3.45 13.10
CA LEU A 289 -1.74 -2.03 13.11
C LEU A 289 -1.55 -1.35 14.46
N CYS A 290 -1.64 -2.09 15.59
CA CYS A 290 -1.67 -1.50 16.93
C CYS A 290 -0.42 -0.68 17.29
N GLY A 291 0.77 -0.99 16.73
CA GLY A 291 1.99 -0.21 16.97
C GLY A 291 1.95 1.21 16.46
N ASN A 292 1.13 1.44 15.47
CA ASN A 292 0.98 2.75 14.84
C ASN A 292 -0.39 3.40 15.14
N SER A 293 -1.14 2.88 16.11
CA SER A 293 -2.52 3.29 16.40
C SER A 293 -2.67 4.81 16.55
N ASP A 294 -1.79 5.45 17.32
CA ASP A 294 -1.85 6.90 17.54
C ASP A 294 -1.54 7.70 16.27
N SER A 295 -0.57 7.22 15.49
CA SER A 295 -0.23 7.82 14.20
C SER A 295 -1.37 7.63 13.18
N ILE A 296 -2.00 6.46 13.18
CA ILE A 296 -3.16 6.15 12.33
C ILE A 296 -4.31 7.09 12.66
N GLU A 297 -4.66 7.25 13.95
CA GLU A 297 -5.72 8.17 14.39
C GLU A 297 -5.42 9.62 13.97
N LYS A 298 -4.20 10.07 14.22
CA LYS A 298 -3.78 11.43 13.85
C LYS A 298 -3.93 11.67 12.34
N ASN A 299 -3.35 10.79 11.53
CA ASN A 299 -3.38 10.93 10.07
C ASN A 299 -4.80 10.83 9.51
N PHE A 300 -5.64 9.98 10.07
CA PHE A 300 -7.04 9.87 9.68
C PHE A 300 -7.81 11.16 9.95
N LYS A 301 -7.68 11.75 11.12
CA LYS A 301 -8.30 13.02 11.46
C LYS A 301 -7.76 14.19 10.62
N GLU A 302 -6.45 14.22 10.36
CA GLU A 302 -5.85 15.19 9.44
C GLU A 302 -6.42 15.09 8.02
N LYS A 303 -6.64 13.86 7.55
CA LYS A 303 -7.24 13.60 6.23
C LYS A 303 -8.67 14.15 6.18
N ILE A 304 -9.53 13.80 7.15
CA ILE A 304 -10.90 14.30 7.22
C ILE A 304 -10.92 15.82 7.29
N LEU A 305 -10.06 16.43 8.11
CA LEU A 305 -9.97 17.88 8.21
C LEU A 305 -9.64 18.53 6.87
N LYS A 306 -8.69 17.99 6.13
CA LYS A 306 -8.35 18.50 4.79
C LYS A 306 -9.52 18.40 3.82
N GLU A 307 -10.29 17.32 3.89
CA GLU A 307 -11.48 17.17 3.04
C GLU A 307 -12.56 18.18 3.41
N ILE A 308 -12.88 18.33 4.70
CA ILE A 308 -13.82 19.37 5.17
C ILE A 308 -13.38 20.75 4.66
N MET A 309 -12.11 21.08 4.82
CA MET A 309 -11.55 22.36 4.39
C MET A 309 -11.56 22.53 2.86
N SER A 310 -11.54 21.45 2.09
CA SER A 310 -11.62 21.52 0.62
C SER A 310 -13.01 21.91 0.10
N PHE A 311 -14.06 21.76 0.90
CA PHE A 311 -15.44 22.08 0.55
C PHE A 311 -15.93 23.40 1.12
N THR A 312 -15.15 24.04 1.99
CA THR A 312 -15.57 25.26 2.72
C THR A 312 -14.52 26.35 2.54
N ASN A 313 -14.98 27.58 2.32
CA ASN A 313 -14.07 28.73 2.29
C ASN A 313 -13.72 29.21 3.71
N GLU A 314 -14.66 29.05 4.65
CA GLU A 314 -14.48 29.42 6.05
C GLU A 314 -15.25 28.45 6.96
N ILE A 315 -14.70 28.16 8.12
CA ILE A 315 -15.31 27.26 9.09
C ILE A 315 -14.86 27.61 10.51
N SER A 316 -15.78 27.52 11.52
CA SER A 316 -15.46 27.80 12.90
C SER A 316 -14.69 26.64 13.56
N PHE A 317 -13.79 26.97 14.51
CA PHE A 317 -13.11 25.95 15.33
C PHE A 317 -14.07 25.04 16.07
N LYS A 318 -15.22 25.58 16.50
CA LYS A 318 -16.28 24.81 17.16
C LYS A 318 -16.83 23.73 16.24
N THR A 319 -17.19 24.10 15.02
CA THR A 319 -17.72 23.14 14.02
C THR A 319 -16.69 22.07 13.68
N ILE A 320 -15.42 22.45 13.51
CA ILE A 320 -14.33 21.49 13.27
C ILE A 320 -14.19 20.51 14.45
N ALA A 321 -14.21 21.02 15.67
CA ALA A 321 -14.09 20.20 16.88
C ALA A 321 -15.26 19.20 17.00
N GLU A 322 -16.48 19.63 16.67
CA GLU A 322 -17.68 18.79 16.64
C GLU A 322 -17.55 17.69 15.57
N LEU A 323 -17.17 18.04 14.34
CA LEU A 323 -17.02 17.09 13.23
C LEU A 323 -15.91 16.07 13.47
N LEU A 324 -14.79 16.48 14.06
CA LEU A 324 -13.66 15.59 14.37
C LEU A 324 -13.84 14.83 15.71
N VAL A 325 -14.89 15.12 16.45
CA VAL A 325 -15.16 14.55 17.80
C VAL A 325 -13.92 14.72 18.72
N VAL A 326 -13.43 15.96 18.82
CA VAL A 326 -12.30 16.35 19.65
C VAL A 326 -12.64 17.61 20.43
N ASN A 327 -11.84 17.96 21.46
CA ASN A 327 -11.99 19.26 22.11
C ASN A 327 -11.46 20.39 21.20
N LYS A 328 -11.93 21.63 21.44
CA LYS A 328 -11.58 22.81 20.64
C LYS A 328 -10.06 23.04 20.57
N ASN A 329 -9.36 22.92 21.70
CA ASN A 329 -7.91 23.13 21.74
C ASN A 329 -7.17 22.14 20.83
N LYS A 330 -7.56 20.86 20.88
CA LYS A 330 -6.96 19.83 19.99
C LYS A 330 -7.26 20.08 18.51
N ALA A 331 -8.47 20.59 18.19
CA ALA A 331 -8.80 20.99 16.82
C ALA A 331 -7.94 22.15 16.36
N THR A 332 -7.75 23.18 17.21
CA THR A 332 -6.88 24.32 16.93
C THR A 332 -5.45 23.87 16.70
N ASP A 333 -4.88 23.05 17.59
CA ASP A 333 -3.52 22.51 17.46
C ASP A 333 -3.33 21.72 16.15
N MET A 334 -4.33 20.95 15.75
CA MET A 334 -4.28 20.20 14.48
C MET A 334 -4.24 21.14 13.28
N ILE A 335 -5.04 22.19 13.27
CA ILE A 335 -5.08 23.19 12.19
C ILE A 335 -3.75 23.93 12.09
N VAL A 336 -3.26 24.44 13.23
CA VAL A 336 -1.97 25.14 13.32
C VAL A 336 -0.85 24.25 12.75
N ASN A 337 -0.77 23.00 13.21
CA ASN A 337 0.23 22.05 12.71
C ASN A 337 0.13 21.79 11.20
N LEU A 338 -1.08 21.76 10.63
CA LEU A 338 -1.28 21.58 9.20
C LEU A 338 -0.84 22.81 8.40
N ILE A 339 -1.10 24.00 8.91
CA ILE A 339 -0.67 25.27 8.29
C ILE A 339 0.86 25.38 8.37
N GLU A 340 1.46 25.19 9.54
CA GLU A 340 2.92 25.27 9.76
C GLU A 340 3.69 24.22 8.91
N SER A 341 3.11 23.04 8.71
CA SER A 341 3.69 22.00 7.85
C SER A 341 3.41 22.19 6.36
N ASN A 342 2.82 23.33 5.95
CA ASN A 342 2.39 23.61 4.57
C ASN A 342 1.49 22.53 3.95
N LYS A 343 0.73 21.84 4.78
CA LYS A 343 -0.25 20.83 4.34
C LYS A 343 -1.65 21.39 4.16
N LEU A 344 -1.90 22.59 4.66
CA LEU A 344 -3.15 23.35 4.55
C LEU A 344 -2.82 24.82 4.30
N ASP A 345 -3.35 25.37 3.21
CA ASP A 345 -3.18 26.79 2.88
C ASP A 345 -4.39 27.60 3.40
N ALA A 346 -4.30 28.00 4.65
CA ALA A 346 -5.36 28.70 5.36
C ALA A 346 -4.79 29.80 6.27
N VAL A 347 -5.66 30.70 6.70
CA VAL A 347 -5.38 31.74 7.70
C VAL A 347 -6.33 31.55 8.89
N ILE A 348 -5.83 31.78 10.07
CA ILE A 348 -6.61 31.73 11.30
C ILE A 348 -7.04 33.17 11.65
N ASP A 349 -8.33 33.36 11.84
CA ASP A 349 -8.90 34.55 12.47
C ASP A 349 -9.26 34.23 13.93
N ASP A 350 -8.36 34.62 14.82
CA ASP A 350 -8.51 34.34 16.26
C ASP A 350 -9.65 35.15 16.92
N ILE A 351 -10.04 36.29 16.33
CA ILE A 351 -11.08 37.14 16.87
C ILE A 351 -12.45 36.49 16.66
N ASN A 352 -12.70 36.02 15.44
CA ASN A 352 -13.95 35.38 15.08
C ASN A 352 -13.92 33.85 15.30
N GLU A 353 -12.77 33.30 15.70
CA GLU A 353 -12.56 31.85 15.91
C GLU A 353 -12.88 31.02 14.67
N ILE A 354 -12.48 31.50 13.52
CA ILE A 354 -12.68 30.83 12.22
C ILE A 354 -11.35 30.55 11.51
N VAL A 355 -11.38 29.55 10.66
CA VAL A 355 -10.32 29.24 9.70
C VAL A 355 -10.81 29.64 8.33
N ILE A 356 -10.01 30.41 7.61
CA ILE A 356 -10.32 30.90 6.28
C ILE A 356 -9.33 30.26 5.30
N MET A 357 -9.85 29.52 4.32
CA MET A 357 -9.03 28.97 3.25
C MET A 357 -8.52 30.12 2.38
N LYS A 358 -7.22 30.14 2.11
CA LYS A 358 -6.69 30.98 1.06
C LYS A 358 -7.25 30.42 -0.24
N THR A 359 -8.18 31.15 -0.87
CA THR A 359 -8.53 30.87 -2.25
C THR A 359 -7.26 30.90 -3.05
N PRO A 360 -6.90 29.87 -3.79
CA PRO A 360 -5.74 29.94 -4.64
C PRO A 360 -5.86 31.20 -5.49
N ASP A 361 -4.73 31.90 -5.69
CA ASP A 361 -4.60 32.91 -6.76
C ASP A 361 -4.80 32.28 -8.16
N ASP A 362 -5.35 31.08 -8.22
CA ASP A 362 -5.57 30.25 -9.40
C ASP A 362 -6.48 30.92 -10.41
N MET A 363 -7.43 31.73 -9.99
CA MET A 363 -8.20 32.54 -10.92
C MET A 363 -7.28 33.56 -11.61
N ASN A 364 -6.36 34.17 -10.87
CA ASN A 364 -5.35 35.07 -11.43
C ASN A 364 -4.26 34.30 -12.21
N GLU A 365 -3.87 33.11 -11.78
CA GLU A 365 -2.95 32.24 -12.55
C GLU A 365 -3.61 31.63 -13.77
N LEU A 366 -4.85 31.18 -13.69
CA LEU A 366 -5.65 30.75 -14.85
C LEU A 366 -5.90 31.90 -15.81
N LEU A 367 -6.22 33.09 -15.31
CA LEU A 367 -6.34 34.30 -16.13
C LEU A 367 -4.99 34.68 -16.76
N LYS A 368 -3.87 34.60 -16.02
CA LYS A 368 -2.53 34.82 -16.55
C LYS A 368 -2.13 33.77 -17.60
N LYS A 369 -2.43 32.49 -17.38
CA LYS A 369 -2.20 31.41 -18.36
C LYS A 369 -3.10 31.56 -19.59
N SER A 370 -4.37 31.85 -19.39
CA SER A 370 -5.33 32.13 -20.48
C SER A 370 -4.91 33.37 -21.29
N ASN A 371 -4.55 34.49 -20.63
CA ASN A 371 -4.04 35.68 -21.31
C ASN A 371 -2.76 35.43 -22.07
N LYS A 372 -1.80 34.65 -21.54
CA LYS A 372 -0.60 34.23 -22.26
C LYS A 372 -0.91 33.42 -23.50
N THR A 373 -1.87 32.50 -23.41
CA THR A 373 -2.30 31.67 -24.54
C THR A 373 -3.01 32.51 -25.59
N ILE A 374 -3.91 33.42 -25.18
CA ILE A 374 -4.60 34.33 -26.07
C ILE A 374 -3.59 35.27 -26.77
N GLN A 375 -2.61 35.79 -26.03
CA GLN A 375 -1.56 36.70 -26.59
C GLN A 375 -0.68 35.95 -27.59
N LYS A 376 -0.31 34.69 -27.30
CA LYS A 376 0.44 33.86 -28.25
C LYS A 376 -0.39 33.57 -29.52
N ASN A 377 -1.65 33.25 -29.39
CA ASN A 377 -2.54 33.03 -30.53
C ASN A 377 -2.75 34.32 -31.35
N LEU A 378 -2.82 35.48 -30.69
CA LEU A 378 -2.93 36.78 -31.35
C LEU A 378 -1.66 37.11 -32.13
N ASP A 379 -0.49 36.88 -31.53
CA ASP A 379 0.81 37.07 -32.20
C ASP A 379 0.98 36.14 -33.40
N ASP A 380 0.52 34.90 -33.30
CA ASP A 380 0.56 33.96 -34.40
C ASP A 380 -0.43 34.34 -35.52
N LEU A 381 -1.62 34.85 -35.18
CA LEU A 381 -2.58 35.43 -36.15
C LEU A 381 -2.02 36.69 -36.83
N ILE A 382 -1.35 37.57 -36.10
CA ILE A 382 -0.69 38.76 -36.65
C ILE A 382 0.43 38.33 -37.61
N LYS A 383 1.30 37.39 -37.21
CA LYS A 383 2.35 36.85 -38.09
C LYS A 383 1.78 36.24 -39.38
N PHE A 384 0.70 35.49 -39.24
CA PHE A 384 0.01 34.86 -40.36
C PHE A 384 -0.60 35.91 -41.29
N SER A 385 -1.24 36.96 -40.72
CA SER A 385 -1.81 38.07 -41.49
C SER A 385 -0.75 38.86 -42.21
N TYR A 386 0.39 39.17 -41.54
CA TYR A 386 1.54 39.85 -42.17
C TYR A 386 2.20 38.97 -43.25
N GLY A 387 2.31 37.65 -43.04
CA GLY A 387 2.78 36.71 -44.04
C GLY A 387 1.90 36.75 -45.31
N ASN A 388 0.59 36.74 -45.14
CA ASN A 388 -0.37 36.79 -46.23
C ASN A 388 -0.37 38.12 -46.96
N ILE A 389 -0.23 39.25 -46.25
CA ILE A 389 -0.10 40.62 -46.85
C ILE A 389 1.22 40.70 -47.62
N LYS A 390 2.32 40.25 -47.05
CA LYS A 390 3.63 40.25 -47.74
C LYS A 390 3.59 39.40 -49.01
N HIS A 391 2.93 38.25 -48.95
CA HIS A 391 2.74 37.35 -50.09
C HIS A 391 1.84 38.02 -51.18
N LYS A 392 0.79 38.72 -50.80
CA LYS A 392 -0.09 39.47 -51.75
C LYS A 392 0.66 40.63 -52.40
N ILE A 393 1.51 41.33 -51.64
CA ILE A 393 2.32 42.45 -52.16
C ILE A 393 3.41 41.94 -53.11
N SER A 394 4.10 40.87 -52.78
CA SER A 394 5.12 40.26 -53.69
C SER A 394 4.48 39.75 -55.00
N HIS A 395 3.25 39.28 -54.94
CA HIS A 395 2.48 38.91 -56.14
C HIS A 395 2.09 40.07 -57.03
N GLN A 396 1.85 41.23 -56.45
CA GLN A 396 1.55 42.43 -57.22
C GLN A 396 2.81 43.05 -57.89
N ILE A 397 3.98 42.82 -57.28
CA ILE A 397 5.29 43.34 -57.76
C ILE A 397 5.93 42.44 -58.83
N GLU A 398 5.79 41.12 -58.72
CA GLU A 398 6.36 40.13 -59.68
C GLU A 398 5.41 39.77 -60.79
N GLY A 399 4.83 40.72 -61.46
CA GLY A 399 4.04 40.58 -62.68
C GLY A 399 3.79 39.15 -63.22
N LYS A 400 2.65 38.61 -62.88
CA LYS A 400 1.84 37.66 -63.66
C LYS A 400 2.59 36.57 -64.47
N GLY A 401 2.98 35.48 -63.82
CA GLY A 401 3.32 34.34 -64.71
C GLY A 401 3.66 33.02 -64.06
N VAL A 402 4.17 32.99 -62.85
CA VAL A 402 4.78 31.74 -62.33
C VAL A 402 4.12 31.17 -61.06
N VAL A 403 3.09 31.82 -60.51
CA VAL A 403 2.68 31.57 -59.12
C VAL A 403 1.37 30.78 -58.92
N ARG A 404 0.60 30.44 -59.97
CA ARG A 404 -0.60 29.61 -59.82
C ARG A 404 -0.39 28.24 -59.21
N LYS A 405 0.80 27.64 -59.37
CA LYS A 405 1.10 26.31 -58.80
C LYS A 405 1.49 26.30 -57.32
N LYS A 406 1.83 27.47 -56.70
CA LYS A 406 2.17 27.55 -55.28
C LYS A 406 0.93 27.90 -54.39
N LEU A 407 -0.06 28.56 -54.93
CA LEU A 407 -1.31 28.89 -54.21
C LEU A 407 -2.13 27.64 -53.87
N ASP A 408 -2.18 26.64 -54.74
CA ASP A 408 -2.94 25.40 -54.48
C ASP A 408 -2.36 24.59 -53.31
N ARG A 409 -1.08 24.68 -53.03
CA ARG A 409 -0.46 24.01 -51.88
C ARG A 409 -0.77 24.71 -50.54
N GLY A 410 -0.86 26.00 -50.52
CA GLY A 410 -1.17 26.77 -49.30
C GLY A 410 -2.64 26.67 -48.86
N GLU A 411 -3.56 26.51 -49.82
CA GLU A 411 -4.98 26.29 -49.51
C GLU A 411 -5.24 24.85 -49.01
N TYR A 412 -4.47 23.88 -49.48
CA TYR A 412 -4.56 22.49 -49.00
C TYR A 412 -4.11 22.34 -47.54
N ASP A 413 -3.01 23.00 -47.17
CA ASP A 413 -2.50 22.95 -45.80
C ASP A 413 -3.44 23.68 -44.81
N MET A 414 -4.13 24.74 -45.26
CA MET A 414 -5.08 25.46 -44.42
C MET A 414 -6.40 24.67 -44.15
N ARG A 415 -6.88 23.89 -45.14
CA ARG A 415 -8.04 23.02 -44.94
C ARG A 415 -7.76 21.84 -44.03
N MET A 416 -6.52 21.31 -44.03
CA MET A 416 -6.11 20.27 -43.11
C MET A 416 -6.02 20.79 -41.64
N TYR A 417 -5.52 22.00 -41.43
CA TYR A 417 -5.45 22.59 -40.06
C TYR A 417 -6.82 22.97 -39.47
N MET A 418 -7.83 23.25 -40.33
CA MET A 418 -9.20 23.53 -39.85
C MET A 418 -10.04 22.28 -39.60
N MET A 419 -9.64 21.10 -40.14
CA MET A 419 -10.37 19.85 -39.89
C MET A 419 -9.84 19.05 -38.66
N GLU A 420 -8.63 19.34 -38.17
CA GLU A 420 -8.08 18.67 -36.98
C GLU A 420 -8.37 19.40 -35.65
N GLY A 421 -9.02 20.56 -35.71
CA GLY A 421 -9.34 21.40 -34.55
C GLY A 421 -10.83 21.36 -34.16
N GLY A 422 -11.48 20.20 -34.20
CA GLY A 422 -12.80 20.02 -33.60
C GLY A 422 -12.67 19.71 -32.11
N PRO A 423 -13.46 20.34 -31.22
CA PRO A 423 -13.39 20.07 -29.79
C PRO A 423 -14.07 18.74 -29.48
N ASP A 424 -13.38 17.94 -28.68
CA ASP A 424 -13.96 16.98 -27.75
C ASP A 424 -13.80 17.46 -26.30
#